data_bf897c2df36ac1bf0774b85444c3046c
#
_entry.id   bf897c2df36ac1bf0774b85444c3046c
#
_cell.length_a   1.000
_cell.length_b   1.000
_cell.length_c   1.000
_cell.angle_alpha   90.00
_cell.angle_beta   90.00
_cell.angle_gamma   90.00
#
_symmetry.space_group_name_H-M   'P 1'
#
loop_
_entity.id
_entity.type
_entity.pdbx_description
1 polymer ?
#
loop_
_entity_poly.entity_id
_entity_poly.type
_entity_poly.pdbx_seq_one_letter_code
_entity_poly.pdbx_strand_id
1 'polypeptide(L)'
;MATKIRLQRHGRKSYAFYSIVIADVRAPRDGKFTEKIGTYNPNTNPATVDLKFDRALYWVECGAQPTDTVRNILSGEGVYLMKHLRGGVKKGAFDEATCEAKFAAWKADKQKGLAQVAAKDEAAKKAVAAARLDAEKKANEEIAKKVADKKAAEALAKAEAEAAAKAEAEAEAAETAEAAEGETAETPAEA
;
A
#
# COMPACT_ATOMS: atom_id res chain seq x y z
N MET A 1 11.53 -35.87 -25.87
CA MET A 1 12.05 -34.83 -24.96
C MET A 1 10.96 -34.43 -23.98
N ALA A 2 11.27 -34.27 -22.70
CA ALA A 2 10.25 -33.90 -21.72
C ALA A 2 10.03 -32.40 -21.76
N THR A 3 8.77 -31.99 -21.99
CA THR A 3 8.35 -30.60 -22.02
C THR A 3 7.79 -30.21 -20.66
N LYS A 4 8.25 -29.08 -20.11
CA LYS A 4 7.74 -28.54 -18.83
C LYS A 4 7.02 -27.22 -19.02
N ILE A 5 5.99 -27.03 -18.19
CA ILE A 5 5.35 -25.73 -17.99
C ILE A 5 5.95 -25.10 -16.74
N ARG A 6 6.61 -23.97 -16.88
CA ARG A 6 7.36 -23.33 -15.79
C ARG A 6 7.26 -21.82 -15.79
N LEU A 7 7.66 -21.21 -14.70
CA LEU A 7 7.76 -19.76 -14.56
C LEU A 7 9.14 -19.28 -14.99
N GLN A 8 9.16 -18.28 -15.88
CA GLN A 8 10.34 -17.53 -16.27
C GLN A 8 10.30 -16.18 -15.58
N ARG A 9 11.38 -15.79 -14.89
CA ARG A 9 11.39 -14.56 -14.10
C ARG A 9 11.77 -13.36 -14.95
N HIS A 10 10.98 -12.31 -14.82
CA HIS A 10 11.22 -10.97 -15.37
C HIS A 10 11.05 -9.91 -14.29
N GLY A 11 11.18 -8.65 -14.65
CA GLY A 11 10.98 -7.52 -13.75
C GLY A 11 12.25 -7.07 -13.03
N ARG A 12 12.09 -6.12 -12.11
CA ARG A 12 13.19 -5.46 -11.37
C ARG A 12 13.67 -6.32 -10.19
N LYS A 13 14.78 -5.91 -9.54
CA LYS A 13 15.39 -6.62 -8.41
C LYS A 13 14.40 -6.91 -7.27
N SER A 14 13.58 -5.95 -6.86
CA SER A 14 12.61 -6.09 -5.76
C SER A 14 11.16 -6.27 -6.24
N TYR A 15 10.91 -6.27 -7.55
CA TYR A 15 9.57 -6.41 -8.14
C TYR A 15 9.58 -7.51 -9.19
N ALA A 16 9.34 -8.75 -8.74
CA ALA A 16 9.33 -9.92 -9.61
C ALA A 16 8.03 -10.02 -10.41
N PHE A 17 8.15 -10.27 -11.71
CA PHE A 17 7.06 -10.56 -12.62
C PHE A 17 7.40 -11.85 -13.37
N TYR A 18 6.42 -12.71 -13.58
CA TYR A 18 6.67 -14.02 -14.17
C TYR A 18 5.90 -14.22 -15.46
N SER A 19 6.56 -14.85 -16.44
CA SER A 19 5.91 -15.40 -17.62
C SER A 19 5.71 -16.90 -17.43
N ILE A 20 4.51 -17.41 -17.74
CA ILE A 20 4.22 -18.83 -17.77
C ILE A 20 4.59 -19.34 -19.17
N VAL A 21 5.60 -20.21 -19.24
CA VAL A 21 6.17 -20.65 -20.51
C VAL A 21 6.25 -22.16 -20.60
N ILE A 22 6.18 -22.61 -21.84
CA ILE A 22 6.46 -24.01 -22.23
C ILE A 22 7.91 -24.07 -22.68
N ALA A 23 8.71 -24.91 -22.03
CA ALA A 23 10.12 -25.06 -22.36
C ALA A 23 10.61 -26.49 -22.20
N ASP A 24 11.71 -26.81 -22.86
CA ASP A 24 12.44 -28.07 -22.64
C ASP A 24 12.99 -28.10 -21.21
N VAL A 25 12.99 -29.30 -20.60
CA VAL A 25 13.55 -29.53 -19.26
C VAL A 25 15.01 -29.09 -19.14
N ARG A 26 15.80 -29.25 -20.22
CA ARG A 26 17.23 -28.93 -20.26
C ARG A 26 17.54 -27.45 -20.40
N ALA A 27 16.56 -26.63 -20.85
CA ALA A 27 16.77 -25.20 -21.04
C ALA A 27 16.93 -24.47 -19.68
N PRO A 28 17.81 -23.43 -19.58
CA PRO A 28 17.91 -22.63 -18.37
C PRO A 28 16.61 -21.91 -18.07
N ARG A 29 16.39 -21.50 -16.80
CA ARG A 29 15.11 -20.93 -16.33
C ARG A 29 14.63 -19.77 -17.20
N ASP A 30 15.48 -18.81 -17.48
CA ASP A 30 15.15 -17.57 -18.20
C ASP A 30 15.64 -17.62 -19.67
N GLY A 31 15.94 -18.83 -20.19
CA GLY A 31 16.44 -19.05 -21.53
C GLY A 31 15.32 -19.22 -22.58
N LYS A 32 15.68 -19.89 -23.70
CA LYS A 32 14.75 -20.13 -24.82
C LYS A 32 13.56 -20.94 -24.36
N PHE A 33 12.37 -20.54 -24.75
CA PHE A 33 11.12 -21.24 -24.53
C PHE A 33 10.42 -21.52 -25.88
N THR A 34 9.53 -22.50 -25.89
CA THR A 34 8.76 -22.87 -27.08
C THR A 34 7.56 -21.93 -27.26
N GLU A 35 6.79 -21.70 -26.21
CA GLU A 35 5.59 -20.87 -26.25
C GLU A 35 5.36 -20.18 -24.89
N LYS A 36 4.90 -18.92 -24.92
CA LYS A 36 4.42 -18.18 -23.76
C LYS A 36 2.90 -18.29 -23.69
N ILE A 37 2.38 -18.91 -22.64
CA ILE A 37 0.95 -19.15 -22.44
C ILE A 37 0.28 -18.16 -21.49
N GLY A 38 1.06 -17.37 -20.74
CA GLY A 38 0.49 -16.40 -19.84
C GLY A 38 1.50 -15.59 -19.03
N THR A 39 0.96 -14.79 -18.10
CA THR A 39 1.74 -14.01 -17.14
C THR A 39 1.21 -14.22 -15.72
N TYR A 40 2.09 -14.08 -14.75
CA TYR A 40 1.77 -14.18 -13.33
C TYR A 40 2.42 -13.03 -12.56
N ASN A 41 1.61 -12.24 -11.88
CA ASN A 41 2.05 -11.16 -11.02
C ASN A 41 1.73 -11.46 -9.55
N PRO A 42 2.70 -11.79 -8.71
CA PRO A 42 2.48 -12.05 -7.28
C PRO A 42 2.39 -10.79 -6.43
N ASN A 43 2.72 -9.60 -6.99
CA ASN A 43 2.81 -8.36 -6.22
C ASN A 43 1.45 -7.69 -5.98
N THR A 44 0.40 -8.19 -6.65
CA THR A 44 -0.99 -7.75 -6.43
C THR A 44 -1.66 -8.65 -5.38
N ASN A 45 -2.61 -8.11 -4.64
CA ASN A 45 -3.44 -8.90 -3.74
C ASN A 45 -4.93 -8.70 -4.13
N PRO A 46 -5.62 -9.74 -4.63
CA PRO A 46 -5.10 -11.06 -4.99
C PRO A 46 -4.11 -11.04 -6.16
N ALA A 47 -3.25 -12.08 -6.25
CA ALA A 47 -2.28 -12.22 -7.33
C ALA A 47 -2.97 -12.27 -8.70
N THR A 48 -2.44 -11.53 -9.68
CA THR A 48 -3.04 -11.45 -11.02
C THR A 48 -2.45 -12.53 -11.92
N VAL A 49 -3.31 -13.32 -12.52
CA VAL A 49 -2.98 -14.34 -13.51
C VAL A 49 -3.66 -13.97 -14.83
N ASP A 50 -2.88 -13.85 -15.90
CA ASP A 50 -3.39 -13.73 -17.27
C ASP A 50 -2.94 -14.96 -18.05
N LEU A 51 -3.88 -15.83 -18.43
CA LEU A 51 -3.62 -17.12 -19.02
C LEU A 51 -4.40 -17.33 -20.32
N LYS A 52 -3.71 -17.74 -21.38
CA LYS A 52 -4.35 -18.25 -22.60
C LYS A 52 -4.87 -19.67 -22.33
N PHE A 53 -6.12 -19.74 -21.86
CA PHE A 53 -6.73 -20.96 -21.34
C PHE A 53 -6.65 -22.14 -22.32
N ASP A 54 -7.02 -21.92 -23.60
CA ASP A 54 -7.03 -22.98 -24.62
C ASP A 54 -5.64 -23.54 -24.90
N ARG A 55 -4.62 -22.67 -24.93
CA ARG A 55 -3.25 -23.10 -25.14
C ARG A 55 -2.70 -23.86 -23.93
N ALA A 56 -3.03 -23.42 -22.72
CA ALA A 56 -2.66 -24.11 -21.48
C ALA A 56 -3.29 -25.51 -21.44
N LEU A 57 -4.57 -25.61 -21.78
CA LEU A 57 -5.28 -26.88 -21.84
C LEU A 57 -4.68 -27.83 -22.86
N TYR A 58 -4.41 -27.35 -24.08
CA TYR A 58 -3.75 -28.12 -25.13
C TYR A 58 -2.43 -28.74 -24.66
N TRP A 59 -1.53 -27.95 -24.06
CA TRP A 59 -0.24 -28.45 -23.60
C TRP A 59 -0.36 -29.45 -22.44
N VAL A 60 -1.33 -29.24 -21.55
CA VAL A 60 -1.61 -30.20 -20.45
C VAL A 60 -2.20 -31.48 -20.98
N GLU A 61 -3.01 -31.45 -22.05
CA GLU A 61 -3.51 -32.64 -22.74
C GLU A 61 -2.41 -33.38 -23.49
N CYS A 62 -1.48 -32.66 -24.13
CA CYS A 62 -0.29 -33.23 -24.78
C CYS A 62 0.73 -33.83 -23.79
N GLY A 63 0.51 -33.69 -22.47
CA GLY A 63 1.36 -34.31 -21.45
C GLY A 63 2.51 -33.44 -20.98
N ALA A 64 2.51 -32.13 -21.24
CA ALA A 64 3.49 -31.22 -20.65
C ALA A 64 3.41 -31.24 -19.13
N GLN A 65 4.56 -31.36 -18.45
CA GLN A 65 4.63 -31.48 -17.00
C GLN A 65 4.77 -30.08 -16.35
N PRO A 66 3.80 -29.60 -15.58
CA PRO A 66 3.94 -28.34 -14.85
C PRO A 66 4.82 -28.50 -13.62
N THR A 67 5.50 -27.42 -13.24
CA THR A 67 6.10 -27.29 -11.90
C THR A 67 4.99 -27.12 -10.85
N ASP A 68 5.27 -27.37 -9.58
CA ASP A 68 4.26 -27.34 -8.51
C ASP A 68 3.55 -25.98 -8.41
N THR A 69 4.30 -24.89 -8.49
CA THR A 69 3.71 -23.53 -8.50
C THR A 69 2.78 -23.32 -9.69
N VAL A 70 3.19 -23.72 -10.90
CA VAL A 70 2.36 -23.61 -12.10
C VAL A 70 1.14 -24.53 -12.00
N ARG A 71 1.27 -25.72 -11.41
CA ARG A 71 0.15 -26.62 -11.18
C ARG A 71 -0.94 -25.94 -10.34
N ASN A 72 -0.53 -25.25 -9.26
CA ASN A 72 -1.46 -24.52 -8.41
C ASN A 72 -2.15 -23.38 -9.17
N ILE A 73 -1.41 -22.62 -9.98
CA ILE A 73 -1.96 -21.56 -10.83
C ILE A 73 -2.98 -22.13 -11.83
N LEU A 74 -2.60 -23.17 -12.59
CA LEU A 74 -3.48 -23.83 -13.57
C LEU A 74 -4.72 -24.46 -12.93
N SER A 75 -4.59 -24.99 -11.71
CA SER A 75 -5.72 -25.50 -10.94
C SER A 75 -6.64 -24.36 -10.49
N GLY A 76 -6.07 -23.22 -10.08
CA GLY A 76 -6.81 -22.00 -9.74
C GLY A 76 -7.62 -21.46 -10.91
N GLU A 77 -7.10 -21.52 -12.13
CA GLU A 77 -7.78 -21.11 -13.37
C GLU A 77 -8.74 -22.19 -13.93
N GLY A 78 -8.72 -23.42 -13.39
CA GLY A 78 -9.63 -24.47 -13.79
C GLY A 78 -9.18 -25.33 -14.98
N VAL A 79 -7.94 -25.20 -15.43
CA VAL A 79 -7.42 -25.99 -16.58
C VAL A 79 -7.47 -27.49 -16.30
N TYR A 80 -7.15 -27.91 -15.09
CA TYR A 80 -7.24 -29.33 -14.70
C TYR A 80 -8.67 -29.83 -14.59
N LEU A 81 -9.60 -29.00 -14.12
CA LEU A 81 -11.02 -29.31 -14.07
C LEU A 81 -11.56 -29.54 -15.49
N MET A 82 -11.26 -28.64 -16.43
CA MET A 82 -11.67 -28.78 -17.82
C MET A 82 -11.06 -30.03 -18.47
N LYS A 83 -9.77 -30.30 -18.23
CA LYS A 83 -9.14 -31.55 -18.68
C LYS A 83 -9.88 -32.79 -18.16
N HIS A 84 -10.26 -32.79 -16.87
CA HIS A 84 -10.99 -33.90 -16.25
C HIS A 84 -12.39 -34.05 -16.87
N LEU A 85 -13.12 -32.97 -17.05
CA LEU A 85 -14.45 -32.96 -17.66
C LEU A 85 -14.39 -33.44 -19.12
N ARG A 86 -13.44 -32.96 -19.93
CA ARG A 86 -13.24 -33.45 -21.30
C ARG A 86 -12.87 -34.93 -21.32
N GLY A 87 -12.11 -35.40 -20.33
CA GLY A 87 -11.84 -36.84 -20.16
C GLY A 87 -13.11 -37.65 -19.89
N GLY A 88 -14.10 -37.09 -19.16
CA GLY A 88 -15.40 -37.68 -18.93
C GLY A 88 -16.23 -37.77 -20.20
N VAL A 89 -16.26 -36.73 -21.02
CA VAL A 89 -16.93 -36.70 -22.34
C VAL A 89 -16.33 -37.78 -23.25
N LYS A 90 -14.99 -37.86 -23.35
CA LYS A 90 -14.30 -38.90 -24.14
C LYS A 90 -14.63 -40.33 -23.69
N LYS A 91 -14.96 -40.55 -22.43
CA LYS A 91 -15.38 -41.85 -21.86
C LYS A 91 -16.89 -42.10 -21.95
N GLY A 92 -17.67 -41.12 -22.47
CA GLY A 92 -19.13 -41.23 -22.58
C GLY A 92 -19.89 -41.11 -21.27
N ALA A 93 -19.28 -40.51 -20.22
CA ALA A 93 -19.92 -40.31 -18.92
C ALA A 93 -20.99 -39.20 -18.93
N PHE A 94 -20.84 -38.21 -19.77
CA PHE A 94 -21.80 -37.10 -19.96
C PHE A 94 -21.48 -36.32 -21.24
N ASP A 95 -22.42 -35.47 -21.68
CA ASP A 95 -22.35 -34.72 -22.91
C ASP A 95 -21.49 -33.43 -22.76
N GLU A 96 -21.08 -32.88 -23.89
CA GLU A 96 -20.25 -31.67 -23.96
C GLU A 96 -21.00 -30.46 -23.37
N ALA A 97 -22.31 -30.31 -23.60
CA ALA A 97 -23.13 -29.28 -22.97
C ALA A 97 -23.11 -29.34 -21.43
N THR A 98 -23.16 -30.56 -20.88
CA THR A 98 -23.04 -30.77 -19.43
C THR A 98 -21.64 -30.44 -18.90
N CYS A 99 -20.59 -30.70 -19.70
CA CYS A 99 -19.21 -30.31 -19.37
C CYS A 99 -19.09 -28.79 -19.23
N GLU A 100 -19.57 -28.03 -20.21
CA GLU A 100 -19.53 -26.58 -20.21
C GLU A 100 -20.36 -25.97 -19.06
N ALA A 101 -21.56 -26.50 -18.81
CA ALA A 101 -22.40 -26.05 -17.70
C ALA A 101 -21.72 -26.25 -16.34
N LYS A 102 -21.09 -27.39 -16.10
CA LYS A 102 -20.34 -27.65 -14.87
C LYS A 102 -19.12 -26.73 -14.71
N PHE A 103 -18.42 -26.46 -15.80
CA PHE A 103 -17.27 -25.56 -15.78
C PHE A 103 -17.72 -24.11 -15.54
N ALA A 104 -18.79 -23.64 -16.17
CA ALA A 104 -19.35 -22.30 -15.96
C ALA A 104 -19.81 -22.10 -14.51
N ALA A 105 -20.49 -23.10 -13.92
CA ALA A 105 -20.91 -23.06 -12.52
C ALA A 105 -19.68 -22.91 -11.58
N TRP A 106 -18.68 -23.74 -11.77
CA TRP A 106 -17.44 -23.65 -11.00
C TRP A 106 -16.74 -22.29 -11.13
N LYS A 107 -16.67 -21.75 -12.36
CA LYS A 107 -16.06 -20.42 -12.62
C LYS A 107 -16.82 -19.30 -11.92
N ALA A 108 -18.16 -19.35 -11.94
CA ALA A 108 -18.98 -18.38 -11.23
C ALA A 108 -18.77 -18.40 -9.71
N ASP A 109 -18.69 -19.59 -9.12
CA ASP A 109 -18.43 -19.73 -7.67
C ASP A 109 -17.01 -19.26 -7.30
N LYS A 110 -16.02 -19.55 -8.13
CA LYS A 110 -14.66 -19.07 -7.96
C LYS A 110 -14.58 -17.53 -8.02
N GLN A 111 -15.25 -16.93 -8.98
CA GLN A 111 -15.31 -15.45 -9.10
C GLN A 111 -15.98 -14.79 -7.89
N LYS A 112 -17.07 -15.37 -7.38
CA LYS A 112 -17.70 -14.89 -6.13
C LYS A 112 -16.74 -14.96 -4.95
N GLY A 113 -16.01 -16.05 -4.80
CA GLY A 113 -14.99 -16.20 -3.76
C GLY A 113 -13.88 -15.15 -3.86
N LEU A 114 -13.35 -14.90 -5.06
CA LEU A 114 -12.32 -13.88 -5.29
C LEU A 114 -12.85 -12.46 -5.02
N ALA A 115 -14.07 -12.15 -5.44
CA ALA A 115 -14.71 -10.86 -5.17
C ALA A 115 -14.90 -10.61 -3.65
N GLN A 116 -15.29 -11.65 -2.89
CA GLN A 116 -15.40 -11.56 -1.43
C GLN A 116 -14.05 -11.30 -0.76
N VAL A 117 -12.98 -11.96 -1.21
CA VAL A 117 -11.63 -11.73 -0.68
C VAL A 117 -11.17 -10.31 -1.00
N ALA A 118 -11.34 -9.86 -2.26
CA ALA A 118 -10.99 -8.50 -2.66
C ALA A 118 -11.75 -7.43 -1.84
N ALA A 119 -13.06 -7.64 -1.63
CA ALA A 119 -13.87 -6.72 -0.82
C ALA A 119 -13.42 -6.68 0.66
N LYS A 120 -13.04 -7.81 1.25
CA LYS A 120 -12.48 -7.87 2.61
C LYS A 120 -11.16 -7.14 2.71
N ASP A 121 -10.27 -7.32 1.74
CA ASP A 121 -8.96 -6.66 1.70
C ASP A 121 -9.10 -5.14 1.53
N GLU A 122 -10.03 -4.69 0.68
CA GLU A 122 -10.33 -3.25 0.54
C GLU A 122 -10.93 -2.66 1.81
N ALA A 123 -11.85 -3.37 2.46
CA ALA A 123 -12.42 -2.94 3.73
C ALA A 123 -11.35 -2.85 4.82
N ALA A 124 -10.46 -3.83 4.91
CA ALA A 124 -9.34 -3.82 5.85
C ALA A 124 -8.38 -2.65 5.58
N LYS A 125 -8.03 -2.39 4.31
CA LYS A 125 -7.19 -1.23 3.93
C LYS A 125 -7.85 0.09 4.29
N LYS A 126 -9.16 0.24 4.04
CA LYS A 126 -9.93 1.44 4.41
C LYS A 126 -9.98 1.65 5.91
N ALA A 127 -10.18 0.58 6.68
CA ALA A 127 -10.18 0.64 8.15
C ALA A 127 -8.82 1.07 8.72
N VAL A 128 -7.72 0.51 8.20
CA VAL A 128 -6.36 0.90 8.60
C VAL A 128 -6.07 2.35 8.23
N ALA A 129 -6.47 2.79 7.04
CA ALA A 129 -6.31 4.18 6.61
C ALA A 129 -7.11 5.16 7.49
N ALA A 130 -8.35 4.83 7.84
CA ALA A 130 -9.18 5.62 8.75
C ALA A 130 -8.56 5.71 10.14
N ALA A 131 -8.12 4.59 10.71
CA ALA A 131 -7.46 4.57 12.02
C ALA A 131 -6.17 5.41 12.04
N ARG A 132 -5.40 5.39 10.94
CA ARG A 132 -4.21 6.23 10.80
C ARG A 132 -4.55 7.72 10.75
N LEU A 133 -5.58 8.10 9.98
CA LEU A 133 -6.05 9.50 9.92
C LEU A 133 -6.56 9.98 11.28
N ASP A 134 -7.27 9.16 12.03
CA ASP A 134 -7.75 9.51 13.36
C ASP A 134 -6.61 9.66 14.39
N ALA A 135 -5.60 8.80 14.30
CA ALA A 135 -4.39 8.92 15.11
C ALA A 135 -3.61 10.21 14.77
N GLU A 136 -3.50 10.53 13.48
CA GLU A 136 -2.84 11.75 13.02
C GLU A 136 -3.59 13.03 13.43
N LYS A 137 -4.91 13.02 13.37
CA LYS A 137 -5.74 14.15 13.88
C LYS A 137 -5.52 14.38 15.36
N LYS A 138 -5.54 13.32 16.18
CA LYS A 138 -5.27 13.42 17.62
C LYS A 138 -3.88 13.97 17.92
N ALA A 139 -2.86 13.48 17.21
CA ALA A 139 -1.50 13.99 17.35
C ALA A 139 -1.40 15.47 16.95
N ASN A 140 -2.05 15.88 15.89
CA ASN A 140 -2.09 17.27 15.45
C ASN A 140 -2.83 18.17 16.44
N GLU A 141 -3.93 17.71 17.04
CA GLU A 141 -4.64 18.44 18.10
C GLU A 141 -3.77 18.62 19.36
N GLU A 142 -3.03 17.60 19.77
CA GLU A 142 -2.08 17.70 20.88
C GLU A 142 -0.95 18.68 20.60
N ILE A 143 -0.39 18.66 19.38
CA ILE A 143 0.64 19.60 18.95
C ILE A 143 0.07 21.02 18.91
N ALA A 144 -1.14 21.21 18.38
CA ALA A 144 -1.80 22.51 18.33
C ALA A 144 -2.02 23.07 19.74
N LYS A 145 -2.44 22.25 20.71
CA LYS A 145 -2.56 22.66 22.12
C LYS A 145 -1.22 23.09 22.70
N LYS A 146 -0.18 22.28 22.53
CA LYS A 146 1.18 22.62 23.00
C LYS A 146 1.72 23.91 22.38
N VAL A 147 1.45 24.15 21.12
CA VAL A 147 1.85 25.38 20.41
C VAL A 147 1.05 26.58 20.94
N ALA A 148 -0.25 26.40 21.18
CA ALA A 148 -1.09 27.45 21.76
C ALA A 148 -0.63 27.83 23.19
N ASP A 149 -0.38 26.83 24.02
CA ASP A 149 0.11 27.03 25.40
C ASP A 149 1.49 27.74 25.40
N LYS A 150 2.39 27.34 24.49
CA LYS A 150 3.69 27.98 24.34
C LYS A 150 3.58 29.42 23.89
N LYS A 151 2.71 29.71 22.93
CA LYS A 151 2.44 31.08 22.48
C LYS A 151 1.81 31.93 23.57
N ALA A 152 0.91 31.36 24.38
CA ALA A 152 0.33 32.08 25.51
C ALA A 152 1.39 32.38 26.57
N ALA A 153 2.27 31.45 26.89
CA ALA A 153 3.38 31.66 27.82
C ALA A 153 4.38 32.71 27.30
N GLU A 154 4.72 32.69 26.00
CA GLU A 154 5.57 33.73 25.40
C GLU A 154 4.91 35.11 25.37
N ALA A 155 3.60 35.18 25.19
CA ALA A 155 2.86 36.42 25.22
C ALA A 155 2.81 37.01 26.64
N LEU A 156 2.62 36.17 27.66
CA LEU A 156 2.66 36.57 29.08
C LEU A 156 4.06 37.06 29.46
N ALA A 157 5.10 36.33 29.09
CA ALA A 157 6.49 36.75 29.35
C ALA A 157 6.86 38.08 28.66
N LYS A 158 6.35 38.31 27.46
CA LYS A 158 6.53 39.62 26.79
C LYS A 158 5.78 40.76 27.47
N ALA A 159 4.54 40.50 27.91
CA ALA A 159 3.75 41.49 28.65
C ALA A 159 4.39 41.83 29.99
N GLU A 160 4.93 40.84 30.70
CA GLU A 160 5.67 41.08 31.96
C GLU A 160 6.97 41.86 31.72
N ALA A 161 7.70 41.56 30.64
CA ALA A 161 8.91 42.27 30.26
C ALA A 161 8.61 43.73 29.85
N GLU A 162 7.52 43.99 29.14
CA GLU A 162 7.07 45.32 28.79
C GLU A 162 6.57 46.12 30.02
N ALA A 163 5.90 45.45 30.94
CA ALA A 163 5.47 46.07 32.20
C ALA A 163 6.68 46.41 33.11
N ALA A 164 7.68 45.52 33.19
CA ALA A 164 8.92 45.80 33.91
C ALA A 164 9.70 46.94 33.29
N ALA A 165 9.85 47.01 31.97
CA ALA A 165 10.53 48.08 31.27
C ALA A 165 9.81 49.43 31.42
N LYS A 166 8.47 49.45 31.48
CA LYS A 166 7.69 50.69 31.80
C LYS A 166 7.89 51.11 33.24
N ALA A 167 7.91 50.21 34.20
CA ALA A 167 8.15 50.52 35.59
C ALA A 167 9.58 51.08 35.84
N GLU A 168 10.59 50.51 35.13
CA GLU A 168 11.95 51.08 35.17
C GLU A 168 12.03 52.47 34.54
N ALA A 169 11.36 52.69 33.41
CA ALA A 169 11.32 54.02 32.77
C ALA A 169 10.56 55.08 33.61
N GLU A 170 9.49 54.70 34.33
CA GLU A 170 8.80 55.59 35.26
C GLU A 170 9.65 55.87 36.52
N ALA A 171 10.40 54.90 37.00
CA ALA A 171 11.34 55.09 38.13
C ALA A 171 12.49 56.03 37.74
N GLU A 172 13.06 55.86 36.56
CA GLU A 172 14.15 56.74 36.03
C GLU A 172 13.64 58.15 35.74
N ALA A 173 12.41 58.32 35.29
CA ALA A 173 11.76 59.61 35.09
C ALA A 173 11.47 60.32 36.45
N ALA A 174 11.13 59.57 37.48
CA ALA A 174 10.92 60.10 38.84
C ALA A 174 12.25 60.60 39.48
N GLU A 175 13.34 59.79 39.29
CA GLU A 175 14.68 60.13 39.81
C GLU A 175 15.26 61.40 39.11
N THR A 176 15.03 61.55 37.79
CA THR A 176 15.43 62.75 37.06
C THR A 176 14.61 63.98 37.42
N ALA A 177 13.34 63.83 37.83
CA ALA A 177 12.51 64.90 38.30
C ALA A 177 12.95 65.39 39.69
N GLU A 178 13.34 64.50 40.60
CA GLU A 178 13.82 64.81 41.94
C GLU A 178 15.21 65.46 41.90
N ALA A 179 16.06 65.13 40.94
CA ALA A 179 17.35 65.76 40.71
C ALA A 179 17.22 67.23 40.16
N ALA A 180 16.15 67.52 39.41
CA ALA A 180 15.88 68.85 38.87
C ALA A 180 15.30 69.81 39.89
N GLU A 181 14.59 69.36 40.94
CA GLU A 181 14.12 70.25 42.05
C GLU A 181 15.21 70.59 43.08
N GLY A 182 16.31 69.79 43.14
CA GLY A 182 17.43 70.09 44.05
C GLY A 182 18.37 71.19 43.64
N GLU A 183 18.33 71.65 42.38
CA GLU A 183 19.30 72.60 41.82
C GLU A 183 18.82 74.05 41.76
N THR A 184 17.61 74.38 42.32
CA THR A 184 17.05 75.77 42.32
C THR A 184 17.08 76.51 43.65
N ALA A 185 17.84 76.01 44.64
CA ALA A 185 17.90 76.62 45.97
C ALA A 185 19.32 76.97 46.40
N GLU A 186 20.11 77.70 45.57
CA GLU A 186 21.28 78.36 46.06
C GLU A 186 21.70 79.54 45.15
N THR A 187 21.12 80.72 45.46
CA THR A 187 21.78 81.93 45.06
C THR A 187 21.94 82.82 46.31
N PRO A 188 23.15 83.10 46.75
CA PRO A 188 23.35 84.11 47.74
C PRO A 188 23.46 85.48 47.11
N ALA A 189 22.79 86.40 47.72
CA ALA A 189 22.99 87.85 47.53
C ALA A 189 24.38 88.25 48.06
N GLU A 190 25.12 89.15 47.35
CA GLU A 190 25.78 90.26 47.93
C GLU A 190 26.42 91.17 46.89
N ALA A 191 26.21 92.45 47.13
CA ALA A 191 26.90 93.75 46.90
C ALA A 191 26.93 94.32 45.48
#